data_031827f7554199a5832cd1e1caccc0ac
#
_entry.id   031827f7554199a5832cd1e1caccc0ac
#
_cell.length_a   1.000
_cell.length_b   1.000
_cell.length_c   1.000
_cell.angle_alpha   90.00
_cell.angle_beta   90.00
_cell.angle_gamma   90.00
#
_symmetry.space_group_name_H-M   'P 1'
#
loop_
_entity.id
_entity.type
_entity.pdbx_description
1 polymer ?
#
loop_
_entity_poly.entity_id
_entity_poly.type
_entity_poly.pdbx_seq_one_letter_code
_entity_poly.pdbx_strand_id
1 'polypeptide(L)'
;MKASLPYKYITSVKNGKHYVVFDFKDSTGKRKRKWACTELSEKCTKKALKEAVDKIVAEFDEQFRIGAVINRKPAISSCANESHAGVADTPEANMPMREYINEWLTAMRPNLARTTYQTYSRMNGHFLDYLDIHYPGITLGELRHNHVQEFLNYKLDEGCKGSCAKQYYLAIHSALAYAVKMEYILTHPMDKLVVPRAEKHEASFYNKDELMHLFEVFKGDVLELVVHIAAYYGLRRSEVLGLRWDAIDFTNKTITIQRKVVSGYDENGHLKLYVETRLKTNSTRRTLPLIPHIEKMLLEKKELEEYFKKACGKSYDREFEGFICRNNFGKLLSPEYVTSRFHYVITKHGLRHLRFHDLRHSCASLLLAHDVPMKSIQEWLGHSNYAITANLYSHLEYNAKVISAETIARVLDGDGAEQSKTSMEIVEPAPEKKPKRKRSAEKKTSDKESTSAKSTSKTTDKPAPKKSGSRKKKSEAPQATGESQVSTL
;
A
#
# COMPACT_ATOMS: atom_id res chain seq x y z
N MET A 1 -23.02 32.22 34.40
CA MET A 1 -21.80 31.43 34.45
C MET A 1 -21.71 30.62 33.17
N LYS A 2 -20.71 30.85 32.27
CA LYS A 2 -20.50 30.00 31.09
C LYS A 2 -19.99 28.65 31.58
N ALA A 3 -20.76 27.61 31.36
CA ALA A 3 -20.33 26.24 31.66
C ALA A 3 -19.05 25.94 30.92
N SER A 4 -18.02 25.51 31.62
CA SER A 4 -16.75 25.11 30.98
C SER A 4 -16.98 23.88 30.12
N LEU A 5 -16.65 23.96 28.84
CA LEU A 5 -16.72 22.81 27.92
C LEU A 5 -15.80 21.68 28.40
N PRO A 6 -16.22 20.42 28.29
CA PRO A 6 -15.43 19.26 28.73
C PRO A 6 -14.22 18.98 27.82
N TYR A 7 -13.97 19.81 26.83
CA TYR A 7 -12.85 19.75 25.88
C TYR A 7 -12.30 21.14 25.60
N LYS A 8 -11.07 21.19 25.06
CA LYS A 8 -10.45 22.41 24.57
C LYS A 8 -10.36 22.34 23.03
N TYR A 9 -10.45 23.51 22.37
CA TYR A 9 -10.19 23.58 20.95
C TYR A 9 -9.30 24.75 20.59
N ILE A 10 -8.56 24.61 19.49
CA ILE A 10 -7.70 25.65 18.89
C ILE A 10 -7.95 25.66 17.37
N THR A 11 -7.69 26.80 16.75
CA THR A 11 -7.65 26.89 15.29
C THR A 11 -6.23 26.71 14.77
N SER A 12 -6.06 26.00 13.66
CA SER A 12 -4.76 25.74 13.02
C SER A 12 -4.90 25.84 11.52
N VAL A 13 -3.83 26.23 10.83
CA VAL A 13 -3.77 26.26 9.37
C VAL A 13 -2.93 25.07 8.89
N LYS A 14 -3.45 24.32 7.93
CA LYS A 14 -2.75 23.20 7.30
C LYS A 14 -3.15 23.13 5.82
N ASN A 15 -2.16 23.00 4.93
CA ASN A 15 -2.38 22.93 3.48
C ASN A 15 -3.23 24.09 2.93
N GLY A 16 -3.02 25.32 3.44
CA GLY A 16 -3.74 26.54 2.99
C GLY A 16 -5.22 26.61 3.43
N LYS A 17 -5.67 25.75 4.35
CA LYS A 17 -7.04 25.76 4.91
C LYS A 17 -7.01 25.84 6.44
N HIS A 18 -8.06 26.46 7.00
CA HIS A 18 -8.27 26.49 8.44
C HIS A 18 -8.92 25.22 8.98
N TYR A 19 -8.47 24.78 10.14
CA TYR A 19 -8.99 23.61 10.86
C TYR A 19 -9.28 23.98 12.31
N VAL A 20 -10.33 23.36 12.88
CA VAL A 20 -10.58 23.36 14.32
C VAL A 20 -10.02 22.05 14.88
N VAL A 21 -9.14 22.13 15.87
CA VAL A 21 -8.52 20.97 16.51
C VAL A 21 -9.07 20.84 17.91
N PHE A 22 -9.87 19.81 18.14
CA PHE A 22 -10.43 19.47 19.45
C PHE A 22 -9.47 18.60 20.24
N ASP A 23 -9.28 18.93 21.50
CA ASP A 23 -8.45 18.19 22.44
C ASP A 23 -9.34 17.76 23.62
N PHE A 24 -9.59 16.46 23.75
CA PHE A 24 -10.51 15.88 24.72
C PHE A 24 -9.98 14.56 25.29
N LYS A 25 -10.58 14.12 26.41
CA LYS A 25 -10.32 12.78 26.95
C LYS A 25 -11.47 11.87 26.57
N ASP A 26 -11.13 10.66 26.08
CA ASP A 26 -12.13 9.63 25.83
C ASP A 26 -12.67 9.01 27.13
N SER A 27 -13.62 8.09 27.04
CA SER A 27 -14.22 7.38 28.17
C SER A 27 -13.22 6.62 29.04
N THR A 28 -12.03 6.33 28.51
CA THR A 28 -10.93 5.67 29.24
C THR A 28 -9.97 6.68 29.91
N GLY A 29 -10.23 7.98 29.78
CA GLY A 29 -9.36 9.05 30.31
C GLY A 29 -8.15 9.37 29.41
N LYS A 30 -7.99 8.70 28.28
CA LYS A 30 -6.88 8.90 27.34
C LYS A 30 -7.12 10.14 26.49
N ARG A 31 -6.11 10.98 26.35
CA ARG A 31 -6.16 12.21 25.54
C ARG A 31 -6.25 11.88 24.06
N LYS A 32 -7.23 12.47 23.35
CA LYS A 32 -7.44 12.36 21.91
C LYS A 32 -7.53 13.75 21.26
N ARG A 33 -7.19 13.82 19.96
CA ARG A 33 -7.35 15.01 19.14
C ARG A 33 -8.15 14.68 17.90
N LYS A 34 -9.17 15.51 17.60
CA LYS A 34 -9.96 15.45 16.38
C LYS A 34 -9.76 16.75 15.58
N TRP A 35 -9.55 16.63 14.29
CA TRP A 35 -9.37 17.74 13.36
C TRP A 35 -10.61 17.87 12.50
N ALA A 36 -11.22 19.06 12.43
CA ALA A 36 -12.34 19.38 11.58
C ALA A 36 -11.94 20.51 10.62
N CYS A 37 -12.17 20.32 9.31
CA CYS A 37 -11.86 21.32 8.29
C CYS A 37 -12.97 22.35 8.24
N THR A 38 -12.63 23.65 8.21
CA THR A 38 -13.59 24.73 8.04
C THR A 38 -13.93 24.99 6.56
N GLU A 39 -13.21 24.30 5.62
CA GLU A 39 -13.25 24.52 4.18
C GLU A 39 -12.82 25.93 3.73
N LEU A 40 -12.50 26.80 4.66
CA LEU A 40 -12.06 28.16 4.38
C LEU A 40 -10.55 28.21 4.09
N SER A 41 -10.18 29.01 3.09
CA SER A 41 -8.78 29.27 2.75
C SER A 41 -8.11 30.17 3.81
N GLU A 42 -6.79 30.13 3.88
CA GLU A 42 -5.97 30.93 4.79
C GLU A 42 -6.25 32.45 4.69
N LYS A 43 -6.72 32.93 3.53
CA LYS A 43 -7.03 34.36 3.27
C LYS A 43 -8.46 34.75 3.62
N CYS A 44 -9.22 33.95 4.37
CA CYS A 44 -10.60 34.29 4.74
C CYS A 44 -10.68 35.43 5.75
N THR A 45 -11.86 36.09 5.81
CA THR A 45 -12.10 37.16 6.79
C THR A 45 -12.24 36.56 8.21
N LYS A 46 -11.79 37.32 9.24
CA LYS A 46 -11.91 36.91 10.64
C LYS A 46 -13.37 36.62 11.05
N LYS A 47 -14.35 37.29 10.42
CA LYS A 47 -15.78 37.06 10.70
C LYS A 47 -16.24 35.71 10.15
N ALA A 48 -15.93 35.38 8.89
CA ALA A 48 -16.26 34.11 8.26
C ALA A 48 -15.60 32.92 8.99
N LEU A 49 -14.33 33.09 9.40
CA LEU A 49 -13.64 32.07 10.17
C LEU A 49 -14.33 31.82 11.52
N LYS A 50 -14.72 32.86 12.23
CA LYS A 50 -15.40 32.76 13.52
C LYS A 50 -16.74 32.03 13.37
N GLU A 51 -17.56 32.38 12.38
CA GLU A 51 -18.84 31.73 12.11
C GLU A 51 -18.67 30.22 11.78
N ALA A 52 -17.68 29.89 10.95
CA ALA A 52 -17.39 28.48 10.64
C ALA A 52 -16.87 27.69 11.85
N VAL A 53 -16.03 28.31 12.68
CA VAL A 53 -15.53 27.69 13.93
C VAL A 53 -16.70 27.47 14.89
N ASP A 54 -17.55 28.48 15.11
CA ASP A 54 -18.69 28.39 16.03
C ASP A 54 -19.68 27.29 15.59
N LYS A 55 -19.90 27.12 14.27
CA LYS A 55 -20.72 26.04 13.72
C LYS A 55 -20.12 24.67 13.99
N ILE A 56 -18.82 24.47 13.70
CA ILE A 56 -18.14 23.20 13.91
C ILE A 56 -18.04 22.85 15.39
N VAL A 57 -17.87 23.85 16.27
CA VAL A 57 -17.85 23.65 17.72
C VAL A 57 -19.22 23.23 18.23
N ALA A 58 -20.32 23.83 17.72
CA ALA A 58 -21.69 23.46 18.07
C ALA A 58 -22.01 22.02 17.63
N GLU A 59 -21.65 21.64 16.40
CA GLU A 59 -21.81 20.27 15.88
C GLU A 59 -21.01 19.24 16.71
N PHE A 60 -19.78 19.60 17.09
CA PHE A 60 -18.95 18.73 17.92
C PHE A 60 -19.51 18.60 19.35
N ASP A 61 -20.03 19.69 19.93
CA ASP A 61 -20.63 19.69 21.28
C ASP A 61 -21.89 18.81 21.31
N GLU A 62 -22.71 18.88 20.28
CA GLU A 62 -23.90 18.03 20.13
C GLU A 62 -23.51 16.55 20.01
N GLN A 63 -22.55 16.21 19.15
CA GLN A 63 -22.01 14.84 19.03
C GLN A 63 -21.40 14.34 20.35
N PHE A 64 -20.69 15.20 21.08
CA PHE A 64 -20.08 14.88 22.36
C PHE A 64 -21.13 14.65 23.45
N ARG A 65 -22.21 15.43 23.47
CA ARG A 65 -23.35 15.26 24.40
C ARG A 65 -24.14 14.02 24.08
N ILE A 66 -24.41 13.71 22.81
CA ILE A 66 -25.08 12.47 22.38
C ILE A 66 -24.22 11.27 22.82
N GLY A 67 -22.92 11.28 22.63
CA GLY A 67 -22.01 10.25 23.13
C GLY A 67 -22.02 10.11 24.66
N ALA A 68 -22.21 11.19 25.40
CA ALA A 68 -22.32 11.18 26.86
C ALA A 68 -23.71 10.72 27.34
N VAL A 69 -24.76 10.92 26.55
CA VAL A 69 -26.15 10.47 26.86
C VAL A 69 -26.30 8.97 26.55
N ILE A 70 -25.62 8.44 25.55
CA ILE A 70 -25.62 6.99 25.24
C ILE A 70 -24.91 6.18 26.33
N ASN A 71 -24.04 6.78 27.14
CA ASN A 71 -23.44 6.16 28.34
C ASN A 71 -24.38 6.04 29.57
N ARG A 72 -25.63 6.52 29.50
CA ARG A 72 -26.67 6.15 30.46
C ARG A 72 -27.38 4.89 29.93
N LYS A 73 -27.21 3.76 30.64
CA LYS A 73 -27.98 2.53 30.39
C LYS A 73 -29.44 2.93 30.12
N PRO A 74 -30.00 2.64 28.93
CA PRO A 74 -31.43 2.79 28.75
C PRO A 74 -32.15 1.79 29.65
N ALA A 75 -33.08 2.28 30.44
CA ALA A 75 -34.06 1.42 31.08
C ALA A 75 -34.78 0.63 29.99
N ILE A 76 -34.84 -0.68 30.18
CA ILE A 76 -35.47 -1.63 29.29
C ILE A 76 -36.94 -1.19 29.09
N SER A 77 -37.20 -0.58 27.92
CA SER A 77 -38.55 -0.40 27.39
C SER A 77 -38.79 -1.55 26.42
N SER A 78 -39.64 -2.45 26.82
CA SER A 78 -40.17 -3.57 26.07
C SER A 78 -40.78 -3.11 24.75
N CYS A 79 -40.09 -3.35 23.65
CA CYS A 79 -40.70 -3.56 22.34
C CYS A 79 -40.50 -5.03 21.98
N ALA A 80 -41.60 -5.76 22.13
CA ALA A 80 -41.70 -7.17 21.85
C ALA A 80 -41.63 -7.47 20.34
N ASN A 81 -41.01 -8.62 20.05
CA ASN A 81 -41.25 -9.47 18.90
C ASN A 81 -40.79 -8.99 17.51
N GLU A 82 -39.48 -9.14 17.27
CA GLU A 82 -39.06 -9.78 16.03
C GLU A 82 -38.29 -11.05 16.41
N SER A 83 -38.77 -12.16 15.89
CA SER A 83 -38.39 -13.52 16.21
C SER A 83 -36.88 -13.73 16.14
N HIS A 84 -36.24 -14.11 17.23
CA HIS A 84 -34.87 -14.59 17.36
C HIS A 84 -34.71 -15.97 16.70
N ALA A 85 -34.93 -16.07 15.40
CA ALA A 85 -34.59 -17.26 14.66
C ALA A 85 -33.14 -17.14 14.17
N GLY A 86 -32.20 -17.73 14.94
CA GLY A 86 -30.84 -17.89 14.47
C GLY A 86 -29.68 -17.52 15.42
N VAL A 87 -29.96 -17.23 16.70
CA VAL A 87 -28.91 -17.12 17.70
C VAL A 87 -28.76 -18.48 18.38
N ALA A 88 -27.58 -19.06 18.40
CA ALA A 88 -27.28 -20.20 19.25
C ALA A 88 -27.41 -19.72 20.70
N ASP A 89 -28.12 -20.46 21.54
CA ASP A 89 -28.19 -20.20 22.98
C ASP A 89 -26.93 -20.75 23.66
N THR A 90 -25.78 -20.21 23.24
CA THR A 90 -24.47 -20.61 23.75
C THR A 90 -23.88 -19.47 24.57
N PRO A 91 -23.09 -19.77 25.63
CA PRO A 91 -22.37 -18.75 26.39
C PRO A 91 -21.51 -17.84 25.51
N GLU A 92 -20.90 -18.41 24.45
CA GLU A 92 -20.03 -17.71 23.50
C GLU A 92 -20.81 -16.73 22.63
N ALA A 93 -22.09 -16.98 22.31
CA ALA A 93 -22.93 -16.02 21.60
C ALA A 93 -23.12 -14.72 22.39
N ASN A 94 -23.13 -14.80 23.74
CA ASN A 94 -23.25 -13.65 24.62
C ASN A 94 -21.91 -12.95 24.92
N MET A 95 -20.78 -13.47 24.38
CA MET A 95 -19.47 -12.88 24.54
C MET A 95 -19.38 -11.54 23.81
N PRO A 96 -18.82 -10.48 24.42
CA PRO A 96 -18.55 -9.22 23.75
C PRO A 96 -17.66 -9.41 22.50
N MET A 97 -17.98 -8.74 21.40
CA MET A 97 -17.24 -8.89 20.14
C MET A 97 -15.73 -8.68 20.29
N ARG A 98 -15.30 -7.76 21.16
CA ARG A 98 -13.88 -7.50 21.42
C ARG A 98 -13.19 -8.71 22.06
N GLU A 99 -13.83 -9.33 23.01
CA GLU A 99 -13.34 -10.52 23.69
C GLU A 99 -13.26 -11.70 22.73
N TYR A 100 -14.32 -11.96 21.99
CA TYR A 100 -14.39 -12.99 20.97
C TYR A 100 -13.25 -12.87 19.92
N ILE A 101 -13.06 -11.67 19.35
CA ILE A 101 -12.03 -11.46 18.34
C ILE A 101 -10.61 -11.69 18.92
N ASN A 102 -10.35 -11.29 20.16
CA ASN A 102 -9.06 -11.51 20.82
C ASN A 102 -8.81 -13.00 21.09
N GLU A 103 -9.82 -13.74 21.52
CA GLU A 103 -9.73 -15.19 21.68
C GLU A 103 -9.51 -15.89 20.35
N TRP A 104 -10.27 -15.51 19.31
CA TRP A 104 -10.08 -16.05 17.97
C TRP A 104 -8.67 -15.79 17.44
N LEU A 105 -8.14 -14.59 17.57
CA LEU A 105 -6.78 -14.25 17.17
C LEU A 105 -5.76 -15.10 17.91
N THR A 106 -5.96 -15.32 19.20
CA THR A 106 -5.09 -16.16 20.02
C THR A 106 -5.11 -17.62 19.55
N ALA A 107 -6.29 -18.18 19.34
CA ALA A 107 -6.50 -19.54 18.86
C ALA A 107 -5.91 -19.75 17.45
N MET A 108 -6.00 -18.74 16.58
CA MET A 108 -5.52 -18.81 15.21
C MET A 108 -4.02 -18.47 15.04
N ARG A 109 -3.38 -17.90 16.06
CA ARG A 109 -1.95 -17.49 16.01
C ARG A 109 -1.01 -18.58 15.52
N PRO A 110 -1.10 -19.87 15.96
CA PRO A 110 -0.22 -20.94 15.49
C PRO A 110 -0.42 -21.30 14.00
N ASN A 111 -1.63 -21.08 13.47
CA ASN A 111 -2.03 -21.51 12.13
C ASN A 111 -1.87 -20.41 11.07
N LEU A 112 -1.70 -19.17 11.48
CA LEU A 112 -1.57 -18.02 10.58
C LEU A 112 -0.10 -17.64 10.37
N ALA A 113 0.25 -17.31 9.12
CA ALA A 113 1.51 -16.64 8.86
C ALA A 113 1.55 -15.30 9.63
N ARG A 114 2.70 -14.92 10.18
CA ARG A 114 2.89 -13.70 10.97
C ARG A 114 2.26 -12.45 10.34
N THR A 115 2.53 -12.23 9.06
CA THR A 115 1.97 -11.07 8.31
C THR A 115 0.45 -11.12 8.18
N THR A 116 -0.14 -12.31 8.05
CA THR A 116 -1.59 -12.50 8.02
C THR A 116 -2.19 -12.21 9.39
N TYR A 117 -1.60 -12.74 10.45
CA TYR A 117 -2.00 -12.48 11.82
C TYR A 117 -2.00 -10.97 12.13
N GLN A 118 -0.92 -10.27 11.82
CA GLN A 118 -0.82 -8.83 12.01
C GLN A 118 -1.85 -8.03 11.19
N THR A 119 -2.11 -8.48 9.95
CA THR A 119 -3.14 -7.86 9.12
C THR A 119 -4.52 -8.06 9.73
N TYR A 120 -4.85 -9.29 10.17
CA TYR A 120 -6.14 -9.60 10.79
C TYR A 120 -6.31 -8.87 12.13
N SER A 121 -5.28 -8.84 12.97
CA SER A 121 -5.30 -8.10 14.23
C SER A 121 -5.57 -6.61 14.01
N ARG A 122 -4.88 -5.98 13.07
CA ARG A 122 -5.08 -4.56 12.76
C ARG A 122 -6.45 -4.28 12.15
N MET A 123 -6.90 -5.09 11.17
CA MET A 123 -8.17 -4.87 10.49
C MET A 123 -9.35 -5.08 11.45
N ASN A 124 -9.34 -6.16 12.22
CA ASN A 124 -10.35 -6.39 13.23
C ASN A 124 -10.27 -5.36 14.37
N GLY A 125 -9.07 -4.89 14.74
CA GLY A 125 -8.93 -3.80 15.72
C GLY A 125 -9.69 -2.55 15.30
N HIS A 126 -9.54 -2.10 14.04
CA HIS A 126 -10.32 -0.95 13.53
C HIS A 126 -11.83 -1.21 13.51
N PHE A 127 -12.25 -2.45 13.24
CA PHE A 127 -13.68 -2.83 13.31
C PHE A 127 -14.20 -2.77 14.74
N LEU A 128 -13.46 -3.30 15.69
CA LEU A 128 -13.80 -3.25 17.10
C LEU A 128 -13.87 -1.82 17.65
N ASP A 129 -12.91 -0.96 17.26
CA ASP A 129 -12.94 0.45 17.65
C ASP A 129 -14.19 1.18 17.09
N TYR A 130 -14.64 0.80 15.89
CA TYR A 130 -15.89 1.30 15.32
C TYR A 130 -17.11 0.79 16.10
N LEU A 131 -17.13 -0.51 16.43
CA LEU A 131 -18.25 -1.09 17.20
C LEU A 131 -18.35 -0.49 18.61
N ASP A 132 -17.22 -0.29 19.28
CA ASP A 132 -17.23 0.31 20.63
C ASP A 132 -17.81 1.73 20.64
N ILE A 133 -17.67 2.46 19.51
CA ILE A 133 -18.21 3.82 19.37
C ILE A 133 -19.70 3.80 19.02
N HIS A 134 -20.10 2.95 18.07
CA HIS A 134 -21.46 2.98 17.50
C HIS A 134 -22.41 1.97 18.14
N TYR A 135 -21.89 0.86 18.68
CA TYR A 135 -22.64 -0.25 19.24
C TYR A 135 -21.95 -0.75 20.53
N PRO A 136 -21.85 0.08 21.58
CA PRO A 136 -21.10 -0.25 22.79
C PRO A 136 -21.64 -1.51 23.48
N GLY A 137 -20.74 -2.47 23.71
CA GLY A 137 -21.06 -3.73 24.37
C GLY A 137 -21.74 -4.78 23.50
N ILE A 138 -21.78 -4.60 22.16
CA ILE A 138 -22.37 -5.58 21.23
C ILE A 138 -21.69 -6.95 21.39
N THR A 139 -22.51 -7.98 21.48
CA THR A 139 -22.08 -9.38 21.59
C THR A 139 -21.97 -10.05 20.23
N LEU A 140 -21.31 -11.21 20.18
CA LEU A 140 -21.17 -12.01 18.96
C LEU A 140 -22.55 -12.39 18.39
N GLY A 141 -23.51 -12.79 19.23
CA GLY A 141 -24.86 -13.16 18.84
C GLY A 141 -25.73 -11.99 18.37
N GLU A 142 -25.44 -10.77 18.82
CA GLU A 142 -26.16 -9.56 18.40
C GLU A 142 -25.61 -8.96 17.09
N LEU A 143 -24.43 -9.40 16.63
CA LEU A 143 -23.84 -8.89 15.41
C LEU A 143 -24.70 -9.27 14.18
N ARG A 144 -25.09 -8.27 13.41
CA ARG A 144 -25.90 -8.42 12.18
C ARG A 144 -25.12 -7.88 10.96
N HIS A 145 -25.62 -8.25 9.78
CA HIS A 145 -25.01 -7.81 8.50
C HIS A 145 -24.95 -6.29 8.34
N ASN A 146 -25.94 -5.55 8.87
CA ASN A 146 -25.94 -4.08 8.80
C ASN A 146 -24.76 -3.46 9.54
N HIS A 147 -24.39 -3.94 10.74
CA HIS A 147 -23.26 -3.41 11.50
C HIS A 147 -21.94 -3.51 10.73
N VAL A 148 -21.72 -4.63 10.04
CA VAL A 148 -20.52 -4.82 9.20
C VAL A 148 -20.60 -3.99 7.92
N GLN A 149 -21.79 -3.89 7.29
CA GLN A 149 -21.97 -3.08 6.08
C GLN A 149 -21.74 -1.60 6.35
N GLU A 150 -22.27 -1.08 7.44
CA GLU A 150 -22.08 0.30 7.86
C GLU A 150 -20.61 0.61 8.14
N PHE A 151 -19.89 -0.30 8.81
CA PHE A 151 -18.44 -0.16 8.99
C PHE A 151 -17.69 -0.12 7.64
N LEU A 152 -18.03 -0.99 6.69
CA LEU A 152 -17.37 -1.00 5.38
C LEU A 152 -17.67 0.28 4.59
N ASN A 153 -18.92 0.78 4.66
CA ASN A 153 -19.32 2.05 4.07
C ASN A 153 -18.57 3.21 4.73
N TYR A 154 -18.54 3.24 6.06
CA TYR A 154 -17.76 4.23 6.81
C TYR A 154 -16.28 4.28 6.39
N LYS A 155 -15.66 3.12 6.18
CA LYS A 155 -14.27 3.07 5.67
C LYS A 155 -14.13 3.59 4.24
N LEU A 156 -15.11 3.36 3.38
CA LEU A 156 -15.13 3.90 2.02
C LEU A 156 -15.31 5.44 2.03
N ASP A 157 -16.17 5.96 2.90
CA ASP A 157 -16.40 7.40 3.08
C ASP A 157 -15.17 8.12 3.64
N GLU A 158 -14.39 7.45 4.51
CA GLU A 158 -13.05 7.92 4.92
C GLU A 158 -12.02 7.96 3.78
N GLY A 159 -12.37 7.54 2.56
CA GLY A 159 -11.49 7.51 1.40
C GLY A 159 -10.68 6.22 1.26
N CYS A 160 -11.03 5.18 1.98
CA CYS A 160 -10.42 3.85 1.82
C CYS A 160 -10.74 3.29 0.43
N LYS A 161 -9.73 2.81 -0.29
CA LYS A 161 -9.93 2.17 -1.60
C LYS A 161 -10.71 0.86 -1.46
N GLY A 162 -11.50 0.50 -2.47
CA GLY A 162 -12.27 -0.76 -2.48
C GLY A 162 -11.42 -2.00 -2.22
N SER A 163 -10.15 -2.02 -2.65
CA SER A 163 -9.21 -3.10 -2.34
C SER A 163 -8.87 -3.21 -0.85
N CYS A 164 -8.77 -2.09 -0.14
CA CYS A 164 -8.55 -2.05 1.30
C CYS A 164 -9.84 -2.44 2.06
N ALA A 165 -11.01 -1.93 1.64
CA ALA A 165 -12.30 -2.33 2.20
C ALA A 165 -12.53 -3.84 2.06
N LYS A 166 -12.11 -4.44 0.93
CA LYS A 166 -12.13 -5.90 0.76
C LYS A 166 -11.24 -6.64 1.76
N GLN A 167 -10.10 -6.06 2.17
CA GLN A 167 -9.26 -6.69 3.21
C GLN A 167 -9.94 -6.65 4.59
N TYR A 168 -10.64 -5.57 4.95
CA TYR A 168 -11.49 -5.54 6.15
C TYR A 168 -12.56 -6.63 6.09
N TYR A 169 -13.27 -6.72 4.96
CA TYR A 169 -14.26 -7.77 4.75
C TYR A 169 -13.67 -9.17 4.99
N LEU A 170 -12.51 -9.49 4.39
CA LEU A 170 -11.88 -10.80 4.53
C LEU A 170 -11.42 -11.10 5.96
N ALA A 171 -10.91 -10.11 6.69
CA ALA A 171 -10.49 -10.27 8.07
C ALA A 171 -11.68 -10.57 9.00
N ILE A 172 -12.76 -9.79 8.89
CA ILE A 172 -13.99 -9.97 9.68
C ILE A 172 -14.66 -11.30 9.32
N HIS A 173 -14.77 -11.59 8.00
CA HIS A 173 -15.36 -12.84 7.52
C HIS A 173 -14.62 -14.07 8.08
N SER A 174 -13.28 -14.03 8.12
CA SER A 174 -12.49 -15.15 8.64
C SER A 174 -12.78 -15.42 10.12
N ALA A 175 -12.95 -14.37 10.92
CA ALA A 175 -13.31 -14.51 12.33
C ALA A 175 -14.72 -15.08 12.50
N LEU A 176 -15.71 -14.52 11.79
CA LEU A 176 -17.10 -14.95 11.90
C LEU A 176 -17.34 -16.35 11.31
N ALA A 177 -16.61 -16.72 10.24
CA ALA A 177 -16.64 -18.09 9.71
C ALA A 177 -16.11 -19.12 10.74
N TYR A 178 -15.16 -18.73 11.56
CA TYR A 178 -14.71 -19.56 12.68
C TYR A 178 -15.81 -19.71 13.75
N ALA A 179 -16.52 -18.63 14.07
CA ALA A 179 -17.66 -18.69 15.03
C ALA A 179 -18.76 -19.65 14.55
N VAL A 180 -19.11 -19.61 13.26
CA VAL A 180 -20.06 -20.55 12.67
C VAL A 180 -19.54 -21.99 12.72
N LYS A 181 -18.27 -22.20 12.38
CA LYS A 181 -17.63 -23.53 12.41
C LYS A 181 -17.58 -24.13 13.81
N MET A 182 -17.44 -23.29 14.84
CA MET A 182 -17.42 -23.70 16.24
C MET A 182 -18.82 -23.71 16.86
N GLU A 183 -19.86 -23.47 16.06
CA GLU A 183 -21.27 -23.46 16.47
C GLU A 183 -21.62 -22.39 17.53
N TYR A 184 -20.76 -21.35 17.69
CA TYR A 184 -21.03 -20.22 18.57
C TYR A 184 -22.19 -19.36 18.05
N ILE A 185 -22.36 -19.31 16.71
CA ILE A 185 -23.50 -18.71 16.02
C ILE A 185 -23.99 -19.65 14.90
N LEU A 186 -25.30 -19.68 14.65
CA LEU A 186 -25.90 -20.61 13.67
C LEU A 186 -25.75 -20.15 12.23
N THR A 187 -25.74 -18.85 11.98
CA THR A 187 -25.72 -18.27 10.63
C THR A 187 -24.59 -17.25 10.52
N HIS A 188 -23.98 -17.18 9.33
CA HIS A 188 -22.89 -16.24 9.10
C HIS A 188 -23.45 -14.81 8.87
N PRO A 189 -23.15 -13.83 9.74
CA PRO A 189 -23.71 -12.48 9.63
C PRO A 189 -23.38 -11.76 8.32
N MET A 190 -22.34 -12.21 7.58
CA MET A 190 -21.88 -11.55 6.36
C MET A 190 -22.43 -12.16 5.06
N ASP A 191 -23.30 -13.18 5.10
CA ASP A 191 -23.79 -13.84 3.89
C ASP A 191 -24.60 -12.92 2.97
N LYS A 192 -25.24 -11.89 3.55
CA LYS A 192 -26.05 -10.91 2.80
C LYS A 192 -25.30 -9.62 2.43
N LEU A 193 -23.99 -9.55 2.71
CA LEU A 193 -23.20 -8.33 2.49
C LEU A 193 -22.87 -8.11 1.02
N VAL A 194 -22.85 -6.84 0.63
CA VAL A 194 -22.32 -6.41 -0.66
C VAL A 194 -20.80 -6.24 -0.52
N VAL A 195 -20.04 -7.15 -1.14
CA VAL A 195 -18.58 -7.13 -1.11
C VAL A 195 -18.05 -5.91 -1.87
N PRO A 196 -17.21 -5.06 -1.28
CA PRO A 196 -16.62 -3.93 -1.97
C PRO A 196 -15.84 -4.37 -3.22
N ARG A 197 -16.08 -3.69 -4.34
CA ARG A 197 -15.36 -3.96 -5.60
C ARG A 197 -13.96 -3.39 -5.50
N ALA A 198 -12.94 -4.23 -5.70
CA ALA A 198 -11.59 -3.78 -5.88
C ALA A 198 -11.38 -3.34 -7.32
N GLU A 199 -10.82 -2.16 -7.52
CA GLU A 199 -10.37 -1.73 -8.85
C GLU A 199 -9.26 -2.68 -9.33
N LYS A 200 -9.32 -3.10 -10.60
CA LYS A 200 -8.21 -3.83 -11.22
C LYS A 200 -7.01 -2.89 -11.31
N HIS A 201 -5.93 -3.29 -10.70
CA HIS A 201 -4.65 -2.60 -10.87
C HIS A 201 -4.00 -3.13 -12.14
N GLU A 202 -3.78 -2.26 -13.11
CA GLU A 202 -2.96 -2.58 -14.28
C GLU A 202 -1.50 -2.61 -13.82
N ALA A 203 -0.83 -3.74 -14.07
CA ALA A 203 0.57 -3.89 -13.71
C ALA A 203 1.43 -3.03 -14.65
N SER A 204 2.20 -2.12 -14.07
CA SER A 204 3.22 -1.37 -14.80
C SER A 204 4.50 -2.20 -14.84
N PHE A 205 5.25 -2.13 -15.94
CA PHE A 205 6.55 -2.76 -16.08
C PHE A 205 7.48 -1.86 -16.89
N TYR A 206 8.77 -2.02 -16.69
CA TYR A 206 9.80 -1.36 -17.48
C TYR A 206 10.22 -2.27 -18.63
N ASN A 207 10.43 -1.67 -19.81
CA ASN A 207 11.06 -2.31 -20.95
C ASN A 207 12.58 -2.43 -20.75
N LYS A 208 13.29 -2.99 -21.75
CA LYS A 208 14.73 -3.17 -21.68
C LYS A 208 15.49 -1.86 -21.43
N ASP A 209 15.17 -0.81 -22.17
CA ASP A 209 15.88 0.48 -22.11
C ASP A 209 15.62 1.19 -20.78
N GLU A 210 14.36 1.16 -20.29
CA GLU A 210 14.01 1.66 -18.97
C GLU A 210 14.74 0.91 -17.84
N LEU A 211 14.91 -0.42 -17.97
CA LEU A 211 15.69 -1.22 -17.00
C LEU A 211 17.18 -0.90 -17.05
N MET A 212 17.75 -0.72 -18.23
CA MET A 212 19.15 -0.31 -18.36
C MET A 212 19.37 1.07 -17.74
N HIS A 213 18.46 2.01 -17.98
CA HIS A 213 18.52 3.33 -17.33
C HIS A 213 18.35 3.22 -15.80
N LEU A 214 17.45 2.37 -15.33
CA LEU A 214 17.28 2.10 -13.88
C LEU A 214 18.59 1.60 -13.26
N PHE A 215 19.31 0.69 -13.92
CA PHE A 215 20.58 0.16 -13.42
C PHE A 215 21.65 1.25 -13.30
N GLU A 216 21.76 2.12 -14.28
CA GLU A 216 22.69 3.26 -14.20
C GLU A 216 22.34 4.21 -13.05
N VAL A 217 21.06 4.47 -12.81
CA VAL A 217 20.59 5.34 -11.71
C VAL A 217 20.89 4.72 -10.34
N PHE A 218 20.85 3.39 -10.21
CA PHE A 218 21.16 2.69 -8.97
C PHE A 218 22.64 2.35 -8.77
N LYS A 219 23.50 2.69 -9.73
CA LYS A 219 24.94 2.44 -9.63
C LYS A 219 25.55 3.14 -8.42
N GLY A 220 26.22 2.38 -7.55
CA GLY A 220 26.77 2.84 -6.28
C GLY A 220 25.74 3.04 -5.16
N ASP A 221 24.44 2.83 -5.41
CA ASP A 221 23.42 2.87 -4.35
C ASP A 221 23.43 1.58 -3.52
N VAL A 222 23.05 1.68 -2.25
CA VAL A 222 22.93 0.52 -1.35
C VAL A 222 21.96 -0.55 -1.88
N LEU A 223 21.02 -0.19 -2.74
CA LEU A 223 20.06 -1.09 -3.38
C LEU A 223 20.51 -1.60 -4.76
N GLU A 224 21.68 -1.22 -5.26
CA GLU A 224 22.13 -1.61 -6.60
C GLU A 224 21.98 -3.12 -6.83
N LEU A 225 22.66 -3.93 -6.02
CA LEU A 225 22.57 -5.41 -6.10
C LEU A 225 21.12 -5.92 -5.90
N VAL A 226 20.36 -5.33 -4.98
CA VAL A 226 18.98 -5.70 -4.70
C VAL A 226 18.07 -5.48 -5.91
N VAL A 227 18.26 -4.37 -6.62
CA VAL A 227 17.51 -4.00 -7.84
C VAL A 227 17.88 -4.94 -8.99
N HIS A 228 19.17 -5.19 -9.19
CA HIS A 228 19.64 -6.13 -10.23
C HIS A 228 19.08 -7.53 -10.00
N ILE A 229 19.21 -8.10 -8.79
CA ILE A 229 18.65 -9.42 -8.46
C ILE A 229 17.13 -9.46 -8.70
N ALA A 230 16.40 -8.41 -8.28
CA ALA A 230 14.96 -8.35 -8.46
C ALA A 230 14.54 -8.29 -9.94
N ALA A 231 15.30 -7.54 -10.78
CA ALA A 231 15.02 -7.39 -12.20
C ALA A 231 15.40 -8.64 -13.01
N TYR A 232 16.56 -9.24 -12.74
CA TYR A 232 17.05 -10.41 -13.49
C TYR A 232 16.29 -11.70 -13.15
N TYR A 233 16.01 -11.93 -11.87
CA TYR A 233 15.35 -13.17 -11.42
C TYR A 233 13.86 -13.03 -11.14
N GLY A 234 13.33 -11.82 -11.17
CA GLY A 234 11.94 -11.57 -10.82
C GLY A 234 11.60 -11.98 -9.38
N LEU A 235 12.56 -11.95 -8.45
CA LEU A 235 12.33 -12.35 -7.06
C LEU A 235 11.40 -11.37 -6.34
N ARG A 236 10.60 -11.90 -5.41
CA ARG A 236 9.84 -11.04 -4.49
C ARG A 236 10.81 -10.29 -3.57
N ARG A 237 10.48 -9.06 -3.18
CA ARG A 237 11.30 -8.25 -2.25
C ARG A 237 11.78 -9.04 -1.03
N SER A 238 10.88 -9.79 -0.40
CA SER A 238 11.21 -10.63 0.76
C SER A 238 12.13 -11.81 0.44
N GLU A 239 12.08 -12.35 -0.77
CA GLU A 239 12.98 -13.41 -1.26
C GLU A 239 14.38 -12.86 -1.51
N VAL A 240 14.49 -11.68 -2.15
CA VAL A 240 15.79 -11.00 -2.36
C VAL A 240 16.49 -10.76 -1.02
N LEU A 241 15.77 -10.20 -0.04
CA LEU A 241 16.30 -9.94 1.29
C LEU A 241 16.63 -11.23 2.08
N GLY A 242 15.99 -12.34 1.71
CA GLY A 242 16.24 -13.67 2.30
C GLY A 242 17.43 -14.42 1.72
N LEU A 243 18.12 -13.87 0.72
CA LEU A 243 19.29 -14.50 0.12
C LEU A 243 20.48 -14.49 1.08
N ARG A 244 21.15 -15.64 1.16
CA ARG A 244 22.36 -15.84 1.97
C ARG A 244 23.48 -16.40 1.11
N TRP A 245 24.70 -16.26 1.58
CA TRP A 245 25.88 -16.81 0.92
C TRP A 245 25.84 -18.34 0.77
N ASP A 246 25.20 -19.04 1.72
CA ASP A 246 25.01 -20.50 1.67
C ASP A 246 24.01 -20.97 0.59
N ALA A 247 23.30 -20.04 -0.01
CA ALA A 247 22.34 -20.31 -1.09
C ALA A 247 22.94 -20.06 -2.49
N ILE A 248 24.19 -19.59 -2.56
CA ILE A 248 24.92 -19.33 -3.81
C ILE A 248 26.00 -20.39 -3.99
N ASP A 249 25.87 -21.20 -5.02
CA ASP A 249 26.91 -22.16 -5.41
C ASP A 249 27.68 -21.61 -6.61
N PHE A 250 28.87 -21.09 -6.32
CA PHE A 250 29.75 -20.53 -7.34
C PHE A 250 30.39 -21.60 -8.23
N THR A 251 30.48 -22.85 -7.75
CA THR A 251 31.06 -23.97 -8.49
C THR A 251 30.08 -24.51 -9.52
N ASN A 252 28.84 -24.82 -9.08
CA ASN A 252 27.78 -25.31 -9.97
C ASN A 252 26.98 -24.20 -10.63
N LYS A 253 27.34 -22.93 -10.40
CA LYS A 253 26.69 -21.75 -10.97
C LYS A 253 25.19 -21.74 -10.72
N THR A 254 24.78 -21.87 -9.46
CA THR A 254 23.37 -21.87 -9.07
C THR A 254 23.08 -20.93 -7.91
N ILE A 255 21.84 -20.44 -7.88
CA ILE A 255 21.24 -19.65 -6.80
C ILE A 255 19.95 -20.32 -6.33
N THR A 256 19.85 -20.60 -5.03
CA THR A 256 18.70 -21.29 -4.44
C THR A 256 17.87 -20.34 -3.59
N ILE A 257 16.60 -20.18 -3.94
CA ILE A 257 15.64 -19.36 -3.21
C ILE A 257 14.90 -20.26 -2.20
N GLN A 258 15.19 -20.08 -0.91
CA GLN A 258 14.65 -20.94 0.14
C GLN A 258 14.22 -20.20 1.42
N ARG A 259 14.50 -18.91 1.51
CA ARG A 259 14.20 -18.07 2.68
C ARG A 259 13.57 -16.76 2.24
N LYS A 260 12.84 -16.15 3.15
CA LYS A 260 12.33 -14.77 2.98
C LYS A 260 12.49 -13.99 4.28
N VAL A 261 12.67 -12.68 4.15
CA VAL A 261 12.70 -11.75 5.28
C VAL A 261 11.42 -10.92 5.26
N VAL A 262 10.76 -10.85 6.39
CA VAL A 262 9.55 -10.06 6.61
C VAL A 262 9.70 -9.19 7.85
N SER A 263 9.06 -8.02 7.84
CA SER A 263 8.95 -7.18 9.02
C SER A 263 7.75 -7.61 9.86
N GLY A 264 7.86 -7.45 11.15
CA GLY A 264 6.75 -7.71 12.06
C GLY A 264 7.01 -7.07 13.41
N TYR A 265 5.95 -6.93 14.20
CA TYR A 265 6.07 -6.43 15.56
C TYR A 265 6.35 -7.59 16.52
N ASP A 266 7.22 -7.35 17.50
CA ASP A 266 7.43 -8.25 18.63
C ASP A 266 6.31 -8.08 19.69
N GLU A 267 6.42 -8.79 20.80
CA GLU A 267 5.44 -8.74 21.90
C GLU A 267 5.40 -7.35 22.60
N ASN A 268 6.47 -6.59 22.47
CA ASN A 268 6.59 -5.25 23.01
C ASN A 268 6.18 -4.15 22.02
N GLY A 269 5.71 -4.53 20.82
CA GLY A 269 5.33 -3.59 19.77
C GLY A 269 6.50 -2.98 19.00
N HIS A 270 7.73 -3.51 19.14
CA HIS A 270 8.88 -3.07 18.38
C HIS A 270 8.95 -3.76 17.02
N LEU A 271 9.26 -3.00 15.97
CA LEU A 271 9.44 -3.54 14.63
C LEU A 271 10.73 -4.35 14.56
N LYS A 272 10.61 -5.64 14.21
CA LYS A 272 11.73 -6.56 14.00
C LYS A 272 11.69 -7.24 12.65
N LEU A 273 12.86 -7.70 12.20
CA LEU A 273 12.98 -8.54 11.01
C LEU A 273 12.91 -10.00 11.41
N TYR A 274 12.14 -10.76 10.64
CA TYR A 274 11.97 -12.20 10.85
C TYR A 274 12.38 -12.96 9.60
N VAL A 275 13.20 -13.97 9.78
CA VAL A 275 13.59 -14.89 8.71
C VAL A 275 12.62 -16.04 8.70
N GLU A 276 11.90 -16.22 7.61
CA GLU A 276 11.00 -17.35 7.42
C GLU A 276 11.58 -18.33 6.39
N THR A 277 11.79 -19.57 6.83
CA THR A 277 12.22 -20.68 5.97
C THR A 277 11.03 -21.41 5.36
N ARG A 278 9.85 -21.31 6.01
CA ARG A 278 8.60 -21.87 5.49
C ARG A 278 8.06 -20.95 4.39
N LEU A 279 8.38 -21.27 3.16
CA LEU A 279 7.78 -20.61 2.00
C LEU A 279 6.32 -21.12 1.84
N LYS A 280 5.42 -20.23 1.38
CA LYS A 280 3.96 -20.45 1.36
C LYS A 280 3.55 -21.72 0.59
N THR A 281 4.34 -22.13 -0.40
CA THR A 281 4.12 -23.34 -1.24
C THR A 281 5.45 -23.97 -1.62
N ASN A 282 5.46 -25.26 -1.92
CA ASN A 282 6.65 -25.97 -2.41
C ASN A 282 7.22 -25.37 -3.71
N SER A 283 6.38 -24.77 -4.56
CA SER A 283 6.78 -24.08 -5.79
C SER A 283 7.61 -22.81 -5.55
N THR A 284 7.65 -22.31 -4.31
CA THR A 284 8.42 -21.09 -4.00
C THR A 284 9.90 -21.41 -3.77
N ARG A 285 10.23 -22.66 -3.33
CA ARG A 285 11.62 -23.13 -3.25
C ARG A 285 12.06 -23.55 -4.63
N ARG A 286 13.07 -22.89 -5.16
CA ARG A 286 13.59 -23.14 -6.50
C ARG A 286 15.07 -22.82 -6.60
N THR A 287 15.77 -23.55 -7.45
CA THR A 287 17.16 -23.30 -7.81
C THR A 287 17.20 -22.81 -9.25
N LEU A 288 17.89 -21.71 -9.47
CA LEU A 288 18.03 -21.05 -10.77
C LEU A 288 19.50 -20.97 -11.15
N PRO A 289 19.84 -20.88 -12.45
CA PRO A 289 21.22 -20.65 -12.88
C PRO A 289 21.76 -19.32 -12.34
N LEU A 290 23.01 -19.30 -11.92
CA LEU A 290 23.68 -18.06 -11.52
C LEU A 290 24.11 -17.29 -12.75
N ILE A 291 23.48 -16.15 -13.01
CA ILE A 291 23.73 -15.30 -14.17
C ILE A 291 25.12 -14.63 -14.00
N PRO A 292 26.00 -14.65 -15.02
CA PRO A 292 27.37 -14.15 -14.88
C PRO A 292 27.49 -12.71 -14.38
N HIS A 293 26.59 -11.83 -14.83
CA HIS A 293 26.54 -10.45 -14.35
C HIS A 293 26.26 -10.36 -12.84
N ILE A 294 25.31 -11.14 -12.35
CA ILE A 294 24.95 -11.19 -10.91
C ILE A 294 26.07 -11.86 -10.11
N GLU A 295 26.70 -12.90 -10.66
CA GLU A 295 27.87 -13.53 -10.03
C GLU A 295 28.98 -12.52 -9.77
N LYS A 296 29.34 -11.70 -10.76
CA LYS A 296 30.34 -10.64 -10.62
C LYS A 296 29.97 -9.67 -9.49
N MET A 297 28.74 -9.16 -9.50
CA MET A 297 28.26 -8.24 -8.44
C MET A 297 28.28 -8.90 -7.04
N LEU A 298 27.97 -10.18 -6.95
CA LEU A 298 28.03 -10.92 -5.69
C LEU A 298 29.46 -11.07 -5.16
N LEU A 299 30.43 -11.32 -6.03
CA LEU A 299 31.84 -11.38 -5.66
C LEU A 299 32.34 -10.03 -5.16
N GLU A 300 32.07 -8.95 -5.90
CA GLU A 300 32.39 -7.58 -5.48
C GLU A 300 31.74 -7.23 -4.12
N LYS A 301 30.46 -7.63 -3.93
CA LYS A 301 29.75 -7.42 -2.66
C LYS A 301 30.41 -8.19 -1.51
N LYS A 302 30.91 -9.41 -1.74
CA LYS A 302 31.58 -10.21 -0.74
C LYS A 302 32.89 -9.59 -0.30
N GLU A 303 33.67 -9.07 -1.22
CA GLU A 303 34.92 -8.34 -0.93
C GLU A 303 34.67 -7.06 -0.14
N LEU A 304 33.67 -6.28 -0.55
CA LEU A 304 33.23 -5.08 0.18
C LEU A 304 32.76 -5.40 1.60
N GLU A 305 32.03 -6.48 1.78
CA GLU A 305 31.56 -6.93 3.10
C GLU A 305 32.73 -7.26 4.02
N GLU A 306 33.72 -8.00 3.55
CA GLU A 306 34.92 -8.31 4.33
C GLU A 306 35.76 -7.06 4.66
N TYR A 307 35.86 -6.11 3.72
CA TYR A 307 36.49 -4.84 3.98
C TYR A 307 35.82 -4.05 5.11
N PHE A 308 34.48 -3.84 5.02
CA PHE A 308 33.74 -3.11 6.04
C PHE A 308 33.70 -3.84 7.39
N LYS A 309 33.66 -5.16 7.38
CA LYS A 309 33.73 -5.98 8.58
C LYS A 309 35.04 -5.74 9.36
N LYS A 310 36.15 -5.62 8.63
CA LYS A 310 37.44 -5.27 9.21
C LYS A 310 37.51 -3.80 9.65
N ALA A 311 37.03 -2.88 8.80
CA ALA A 311 37.08 -1.46 9.06
C ALA A 311 36.21 -1.03 10.26
N CYS A 312 35.01 -1.56 10.39
CA CYS A 312 34.08 -1.24 11.48
C CYS A 312 34.35 -2.04 12.78
N GLY A 313 35.10 -3.13 12.70
CA GLY A 313 35.49 -3.94 13.84
C GLY A 313 34.29 -4.36 14.74
N LYS A 314 34.31 -3.90 16.01
CA LYS A 314 33.25 -4.23 17.00
C LYS A 314 31.91 -3.53 16.69
N SER A 315 31.90 -2.46 15.91
CA SER A 315 30.68 -1.73 15.53
C SER A 315 29.96 -2.35 14.35
N TYR A 316 30.50 -3.41 13.76
CA TYR A 316 29.87 -4.13 12.66
C TYR A 316 28.74 -5.02 13.19
N ASP A 317 27.53 -4.84 12.67
CA ASP A 317 26.36 -5.64 13.06
C ASP A 317 26.48 -7.08 12.53
N ARG A 318 26.39 -8.05 13.43
CA ARG A 318 26.50 -9.48 13.14
C ARG A 318 25.20 -10.27 13.31
N GLU A 319 24.11 -9.59 13.70
CA GLU A 319 22.83 -10.28 13.96
C GLU A 319 22.37 -11.10 12.75
N PHE A 320 22.53 -10.55 11.53
CA PHE A 320 22.17 -11.24 10.28
C PHE A 320 23.40 -11.62 9.45
N GLU A 321 24.46 -12.10 10.10
CA GLU A 321 25.66 -12.55 9.39
C GLU A 321 25.32 -13.69 8.42
N GLY A 322 25.90 -13.64 7.22
CA GLY A 322 25.63 -14.59 6.13
C GLY A 322 24.50 -14.17 5.18
N PHE A 323 23.70 -13.12 5.49
CA PHE A 323 22.77 -12.55 4.52
C PHE A 323 23.50 -11.59 3.57
N ILE A 324 23.07 -11.57 2.29
CA ILE A 324 23.73 -10.80 1.22
C ILE A 324 23.30 -9.33 1.26
N CYS A 325 22.01 -9.06 1.47
CA CYS A 325 21.42 -7.73 1.36
C CYS A 325 21.61 -6.91 2.66
N ARG A 326 22.87 -6.65 3.02
CA ARG A 326 23.25 -5.87 4.20
C ARG A 326 23.91 -4.55 3.77
N ASN A 327 23.77 -3.52 4.61
CA ASN A 327 24.49 -2.27 4.42
C ASN A 327 25.98 -2.40 4.85
N ASN A 328 26.74 -1.31 4.69
CA ASN A 328 28.18 -1.30 4.98
C ASN A 328 28.52 -1.49 6.49
N PHE A 329 27.52 -1.33 7.37
CA PHE A 329 27.65 -1.59 8.81
C PHE A 329 27.19 -3.01 9.22
N GLY A 330 26.90 -3.88 8.27
CA GLY A 330 26.45 -5.26 8.52
C GLY A 330 24.95 -5.41 8.77
N LYS A 331 24.19 -4.31 8.87
CA LYS A 331 22.77 -4.34 9.18
C LYS A 331 21.95 -4.79 7.98
N LEU A 332 21.07 -5.79 8.18
CA LEU A 332 20.18 -6.29 7.15
C LEU A 332 19.19 -5.18 6.72
N LEU A 333 19.00 -5.04 5.39
CA LEU A 333 18.03 -4.09 4.84
C LEU A 333 16.60 -4.52 5.17
N SER A 334 15.79 -3.59 5.69
CA SER A 334 14.39 -3.88 5.96
C SER A 334 13.54 -3.79 4.69
N PRO A 335 12.43 -4.57 4.60
CA PRO A 335 11.50 -4.47 3.48
C PRO A 335 10.98 -3.04 3.25
N GLU A 336 10.73 -2.29 4.33
CA GLU A 336 10.25 -0.91 4.29
C GLU A 336 11.31 0.02 3.69
N TYR A 337 12.56 -0.12 4.15
CA TYR A 337 13.68 0.66 3.62
C TYR A 337 13.86 0.45 2.12
N VAL A 338 13.83 -0.81 1.65
CA VAL A 338 13.93 -1.13 0.21
C VAL A 338 12.83 -0.43 -0.58
N THR A 339 11.58 -0.47 -0.10
CA THR A 339 10.46 0.17 -0.81
C THR A 339 10.60 1.70 -0.83
N SER A 340 10.89 2.30 0.31
CA SER A 340 11.01 3.76 0.44
C SER A 340 12.21 4.31 -0.32
N ARG A 341 13.37 3.62 -0.22
CA ARG A 341 14.59 4.03 -0.95
C ARG A 341 14.42 3.88 -2.45
N PHE A 342 13.84 2.77 -2.92
CA PHE A 342 13.55 2.56 -4.33
C PHE A 342 12.66 3.67 -4.88
N HIS A 343 11.54 3.96 -4.21
CA HIS A 343 10.64 5.04 -4.61
C HIS A 343 11.33 6.41 -4.62
N TYR A 344 12.12 6.71 -3.58
CA TYR A 344 12.88 7.95 -3.50
C TYR A 344 13.83 8.12 -4.69
N VAL A 345 14.62 7.08 -5.02
CA VAL A 345 15.63 7.15 -6.09
C VAL A 345 14.96 7.33 -7.45
N ILE A 346 13.95 6.54 -7.80
CA ILE A 346 13.25 6.68 -9.08
C ILE A 346 12.58 8.06 -9.23
N THR A 347 11.99 8.58 -8.16
CA THR A 347 11.36 9.90 -8.16
C THR A 347 12.40 11.01 -8.30
N LYS A 348 13.52 10.93 -7.57
CA LYS A 348 14.62 11.89 -7.62
C LYS A 348 15.21 12.02 -9.02
N HIS A 349 15.31 10.92 -9.75
CA HIS A 349 15.91 10.87 -11.10
C HIS A 349 14.86 10.96 -12.23
N GLY A 350 13.58 11.25 -11.89
CA GLY A 350 12.53 11.46 -12.88
C GLY A 350 12.11 10.22 -13.67
N LEU A 351 12.41 9.01 -13.17
CA LEU A 351 11.96 7.79 -13.82
C LEU A 351 10.44 7.64 -13.68
N ARG A 352 9.82 6.99 -14.67
CA ARG A 352 8.40 6.64 -14.61
C ARG A 352 8.10 5.86 -13.33
N HIS A 353 7.02 6.19 -12.65
CA HIS A 353 6.65 5.54 -11.40
C HIS A 353 6.51 4.03 -11.57
N LEU A 354 7.26 3.29 -10.77
CA LEU A 354 7.24 1.83 -10.69
C LEU A 354 7.33 1.41 -9.22
N ARG A 355 6.59 0.39 -8.81
CA ARG A 355 6.79 -0.21 -7.49
C ARG A 355 7.93 -1.21 -7.55
N PHE A 356 8.67 -1.40 -6.47
CA PHE A 356 9.73 -2.42 -6.44
C PHE A 356 9.25 -3.81 -6.86
N HIS A 357 8.01 -4.20 -6.51
CA HIS A 357 7.45 -5.49 -6.91
C HIS A 357 7.22 -5.61 -8.43
N ASP A 358 7.06 -4.50 -9.11
CA ASP A 358 6.80 -4.47 -10.56
C ASP A 358 8.06 -4.77 -11.39
N LEU A 359 9.27 -4.78 -10.78
CA LEU A 359 10.48 -5.35 -11.38
C LEU A 359 10.30 -6.83 -11.75
N ARG A 360 9.52 -7.56 -10.95
CA ARG A 360 9.14 -8.94 -11.27
C ARG A 360 8.24 -9.02 -12.50
N HIS A 361 7.37 -8.05 -12.71
CA HIS A 361 6.56 -7.92 -13.92
C HIS A 361 7.43 -7.57 -15.12
N SER A 362 8.42 -6.70 -14.93
CA SER A 362 9.40 -6.36 -15.97
C SER A 362 10.23 -7.59 -16.41
N CYS A 363 10.73 -8.38 -15.45
CA CYS A 363 11.43 -9.65 -15.74
C CYS A 363 10.55 -10.58 -16.58
N ALA A 364 9.32 -10.78 -16.17
CA ALA A 364 8.41 -11.69 -16.85
C ALA A 364 8.01 -11.17 -18.25
N SER A 365 7.80 -9.87 -18.42
CA SER A 365 7.53 -9.24 -19.72
C SER A 365 8.69 -9.40 -20.69
N LEU A 366 9.95 -9.24 -20.21
CA LEU A 366 11.14 -9.46 -21.02
C LEU A 366 11.24 -10.92 -21.48
N LEU A 367 11.02 -11.89 -20.57
CA LEU A 367 11.07 -13.30 -20.92
C LEU A 367 10.00 -13.65 -21.98
N LEU A 368 8.80 -13.09 -21.83
CA LEU A 368 7.72 -13.32 -22.78
C LEU A 368 7.99 -12.65 -24.14
N ALA A 369 8.54 -11.44 -24.15
CA ALA A 369 8.92 -10.72 -25.37
C ALA A 369 10.04 -11.43 -26.17
N HIS A 370 10.74 -12.38 -25.54
CA HIS A 370 11.74 -13.25 -26.16
C HIS A 370 11.27 -14.71 -26.29
N ASP A 371 9.96 -14.90 -26.44
CA ASP A 371 9.30 -16.18 -26.74
C ASP A 371 9.57 -17.30 -25.73
N VAL A 372 9.94 -16.97 -24.49
CA VAL A 372 10.08 -17.97 -23.43
C VAL A 372 8.69 -18.52 -23.05
N PRO A 373 8.50 -19.85 -23.08
CA PRO A 373 7.19 -20.43 -22.77
C PRO A 373 6.65 -20.01 -21.41
N MET A 374 5.36 -19.69 -21.34
CA MET A 374 4.68 -19.23 -20.13
C MET A 374 4.88 -20.16 -18.92
N LYS A 375 4.97 -21.48 -19.19
CA LYS A 375 5.24 -22.48 -18.16
C LYS A 375 6.63 -22.30 -17.55
N SER A 376 7.64 -22.07 -18.37
CA SER A 376 9.02 -21.78 -17.93
C SER A 376 9.08 -20.47 -17.16
N ILE A 377 8.36 -19.43 -17.59
CA ILE A 377 8.23 -18.17 -16.87
C ILE A 377 7.59 -18.38 -15.47
N GLN A 378 6.52 -19.19 -15.41
CA GLN A 378 5.88 -19.55 -14.15
C GLN A 378 6.87 -20.22 -13.17
N GLU A 379 7.66 -21.17 -13.65
CA GLU A 379 8.66 -21.90 -12.86
C GLU A 379 9.80 -20.97 -12.43
N TRP A 380 10.34 -20.16 -13.35
CA TRP A 380 11.35 -19.16 -13.07
C TRP A 380 10.94 -18.22 -11.94
N LEU A 381 9.76 -17.69 -12.03
CA LEU A 381 9.22 -16.76 -11.05
C LEU A 381 8.75 -17.48 -9.76
N GLY A 382 8.40 -18.74 -9.80
CA GLY A 382 7.78 -19.47 -8.69
C GLY A 382 6.35 -19.00 -8.41
N HIS A 383 5.52 -18.89 -9.44
CA HIS A 383 4.09 -18.64 -9.30
C HIS A 383 3.36 -19.95 -9.00
N SER A 384 2.60 -19.97 -7.90
CA SER A 384 1.80 -21.14 -7.50
C SER A 384 0.61 -21.42 -8.42
N ASN A 385 0.17 -20.42 -9.19
CA ASN A 385 -0.96 -20.52 -10.10
C ASN A 385 -0.60 -19.91 -11.45
N TYR A 386 -0.82 -20.67 -12.54
CA TYR A 386 -0.63 -20.24 -13.91
C TYR A 386 -1.44 -18.99 -14.26
N ALA A 387 -2.67 -18.88 -13.75
CA ALA A 387 -3.53 -17.73 -13.98
C ALA A 387 -2.90 -16.39 -13.54
N ILE A 388 -2.00 -16.40 -12.53
CA ILE A 388 -1.27 -15.19 -12.09
C ILE A 388 -0.34 -14.73 -13.23
N THR A 389 0.31 -15.66 -13.91
CA THR A 389 1.19 -15.35 -15.03
C THR A 389 0.36 -14.95 -16.25
N ALA A 390 -0.69 -15.70 -16.60
CA ALA A 390 -1.54 -15.41 -17.75
C ALA A 390 -2.29 -14.07 -17.65
N ASN A 391 -2.85 -13.73 -16.49
CA ASN A 391 -3.58 -12.46 -16.30
C ASN A 391 -2.69 -11.20 -16.40
N LEU A 392 -1.38 -11.33 -16.19
CA LEU A 392 -0.42 -10.24 -16.37
C LEU A 392 -0.19 -9.88 -17.83
N TYR A 393 -0.45 -10.83 -18.74
CA TYR A 393 -0.02 -10.77 -20.14
C TYR A 393 -1.17 -10.83 -21.14
N SER A 394 -2.41 -10.68 -20.70
CA SER A 394 -3.59 -10.63 -21.60
C SER A 394 -3.47 -9.57 -22.70
N HIS A 395 -2.64 -8.53 -22.48
CA HIS A 395 -2.36 -7.48 -23.46
C HIS A 395 -1.34 -7.91 -24.55
N LEU A 396 -0.48 -8.90 -24.27
CA LEU A 396 0.49 -9.44 -25.22
C LEU A 396 -0.06 -10.63 -26.03
N GLU A 397 -1.25 -11.12 -25.67
CA GLU A 397 -1.91 -12.23 -26.38
C GLU A 397 -2.22 -11.92 -27.86
N TYR A 398 -2.32 -10.66 -28.25
CA TYR A 398 -2.59 -10.32 -29.64
C TYR A 398 -1.38 -10.67 -30.53
N ASN A 399 -0.17 -10.35 -30.13
CA ASN A 399 1.05 -10.72 -30.87
C ASN A 399 1.22 -12.25 -30.93
N ALA A 400 0.93 -12.96 -29.85
CA ALA A 400 0.92 -14.42 -29.84
C ALA A 400 -0.14 -15.01 -30.79
N LYS A 401 -1.30 -14.35 -30.92
CA LYS A 401 -2.33 -14.74 -31.91
C LYS A 401 -1.89 -14.49 -33.33
N VAL A 402 -1.18 -13.38 -33.59
CA VAL A 402 -0.60 -13.08 -34.91
C VAL A 402 0.44 -14.15 -35.28
N ILE A 403 1.38 -14.45 -34.41
CA ILE A 403 2.39 -15.51 -34.62
C ILE A 403 1.72 -16.88 -34.82
N SER A 404 0.68 -17.17 -34.02
CA SER A 404 -0.09 -18.43 -34.21
C SER A 404 -0.80 -18.49 -35.57
N ALA A 405 -1.39 -17.39 -36.02
CA ALA A 405 -2.02 -17.30 -37.32
C ALA A 405 -1.02 -17.48 -38.46
N GLU A 406 0.12 -16.83 -38.39
CA GLU A 406 1.22 -16.97 -39.36
C GLU A 406 1.78 -18.40 -39.36
N THR A 407 1.91 -19.03 -38.20
CA THR A 407 2.37 -20.41 -38.08
C THR A 407 1.35 -21.38 -38.75
N ILE A 408 0.05 -21.19 -38.46
CA ILE A 408 -0.99 -22.00 -39.09
C ILE A 408 -0.99 -21.78 -40.58
N ALA A 409 -0.94 -20.55 -41.07
CA ALA A 409 -0.86 -20.25 -42.50
C ALA A 409 0.34 -20.94 -43.16
N ARG A 410 1.54 -20.84 -42.55
CA ARG A 410 2.75 -21.49 -43.05
C ARG A 410 2.63 -23.02 -43.11
N VAL A 411 2.01 -23.63 -42.08
CA VAL A 411 1.85 -25.10 -42.02
C VAL A 411 0.80 -25.59 -43.01
N LEU A 412 -0.29 -24.83 -43.25
CA LEU A 412 -1.40 -25.24 -44.08
C LEU A 412 -1.23 -24.85 -45.56
N ASP A 413 -0.61 -23.68 -45.82
CA ASP A 413 -0.45 -23.18 -47.19
C ASP A 413 0.81 -23.71 -47.87
N GLY A 414 1.70 -24.44 -47.14
CA GLY A 414 2.97 -25.00 -47.63
C GLY A 414 4.03 -23.94 -47.88
N ASP A 415 5.33 -24.34 -47.87
CA ASP A 415 6.51 -23.46 -48.01
C ASP A 415 6.63 -22.72 -49.39
N GLY A 416 5.54 -22.37 -50.01
CA GLY A 416 5.45 -21.73 -51.31
C GLY A 416 5.36 -20.21 -51.35
N ALA A 417 5.34 -19.53 -50.22
CA ALA A 417 5.29 -18.06 -50.17
C ALA A 417 6.60 -17.47 -49.76
N GLU A 418 7.32 -16.93 -50.76
CA GLU A 418 8.52 -16.11 -50.62
C GLU A 418 8.35 -15.00 -49.55
N GLN A 419 9.40 -14.83 -48.82
CA GLN A 419 9.70 -13.78 -47.83
C GLN A 419 9.14 -12.40 -48.23
N SER A 420 8.03 -11.98 -47.68
CA SER A 420 7.79 -10.54 -47.46
C SER A 420 8.21 -10.19 -46.05
N LYS A 421 9.44 -9.77 -45.91
CA LYS A 421 9.90 -9.04 -44.75
C LYS A 421 9.22 -7.67 -44.75
N THR A 422 8.02 -7.61 -44.23
CA THR A 422 7.43 -6.33 -43.81
C THR A 422 7.71 -6.21 -42.32
N SER A 423 8.68 -5.40 -42.01
CA SER A 423 8.91 -4.88 -40.66
C SER A 423 7.64 -4.13 -40.26
N MET A 424 6.73 -4.78 -39.56
CA MET A 424 5.64 -4.07 -38.89
C MET A 424 6.24 -3.35 -37.69
N GLU A 425 6.38 -2.04 -37.81
CA GLU A 425 6.55 -1.14 -36.70
C GLU A 425 5.52 -1.47 -35.61
N ILE A 426 6.00 -1.60 -34.39
CA ILE A 426 5.15 -1.80 -33.21
C ILE A 426 4.29 -0.55 -33.05
N VAL A 427 3.06 -0.61 -33.55
CA VAL A 427 2.05 0.41 -33.24
C VAL A 427 1.58 0.17 -31.82
N GLU A 428 2.01 1.01 -30.91
CA GLU A 428 1.42 1.10 -29.58
C GLU A 428 -0.09 1.34 -29.72
N PRO A 429 -0.96 0.57 -29.06
CA PRO A 429 -2.39 0.86 -29.08
C PRO A 429 -2.62 2.22 -28.42
N ALA A 430 -3.17 3.16 -29.19
CA ALA A 430 -3.60 4.46 -28.72
C ALA A 430 -4.53 4.33 -27.51
N PRO A 431 -4.41 5.20 -26.47
CA PRO A 431 -5.23 5.10 -25.28
C PRO A 431 -6.71 5.23 -25.64
N GLU A 432 -7.51 4.21 -25.35
CA GLU A 432 -8.97 4.25 -25.51
C GLU A 432 -9.56 5.46 -24.79
N LYS A 433 -10.21 6.32 -25.56
CA LYS A 433 -10.98 7.46 -25.06
C LYS A 433 -12.15 6.93 -24.24
N LYS A 434 -12.17 7.20 -22.94
CA LYS A 434 -13.29 6.92 -22.03
C LYS A 434 -14.60 7.43 -22.62
N PRO A 435 -15.70 6.65 -22.62
CA PRO A 435 -16.99 7.10 -23.12
C PRO A 435 -17.52 8.23 -22.26
N LYS A 436 -17.77 9.39 -22.86
CA LYS A 436 -18.42 10.54 -22.22
C LYS A 436 -19.82 10.14 -21.76
N ARG A 437 -20.05 10.18 -20.45
CA ARG A 437 -21.37 10.05 -19.83
C ARG A 437 -22.31 11.11 -20.43
N LYS A 438 -23.31 10.67 -21.20
CA LYS A 438 -24.41 11.52 -21.63
C LYS A 438 -25.22 11.95 -20.40
N ARG A 439 -25.21 13.24 -20.08
CA ARG A 439 -26.19 13.85 -19.18
C ARG A 439 -27.51 13.90 -19.94
N SER A 440 -28.55 13.32 -19.40
CA SER A 440 -29.93 13.48 -19.81
C SER A 440 -30.32 14.95 -19.61
N ALA A 441 -30.67 15.59 -20.68
CA ALA A 441 -31.25 16.95 -20.70
C ALA A 441 -32.76 16.83 -20.51
N GLU A 442 -33.24 17.34 -19.41
CA GLU A 442 -34.68 17.67 -19.27
C GLU A 442 -35.00 18.95 -20.04
N LYS A 443 -36.01 18.80 -20.88
CA LYS A 443 -36.66 19.88 -21.64
C LYS A 443 -37.40 20.84 -20.70
N LYS A 444 -37.12 22.13 -20.82
CA LYS A 444 -38.14 23.19 -20.58
C LYS A 444 -38.05 24.21 -21.71
N THR A 445 -39.17 24.34 -22.37
CA THR A 445 -39.56 25.31 -23.37
C THR A 445 -39.78 26.72 -22.76
N SER A 446 -39.34 27.75 -23.42
CA SER A 446 -40.14 28.88 -23.89
C SER A 446 -39.28 30.11 -24.26
N ASP A 447 -39.43 30.48 -25.48
CA ASP A 447 -39.72 31.77 -26.11
C ASP A 447 -38.71 32.93 -26.05
N LYS A 448 -38.32 33.28 -27.28
CA LYS A 448 -38.26 34.61 -27.96
C LYS A 448 -37.45 35.74 -27.27
N GLU A 449 -36.66 36.46 -27.89
CA GLU A 449 -36.61 37.30 -29.08
C GLU A 449 -35.26 38.05 -29.14
N SER A 450 -34.72 38.08 -30.32
CA SER A 450 -34.17 39.17 -31.14
C SER A 450 -33.19 40.20 -30.58
N THR A 451 -32.21 40.43 -31.36
CA THR A 451 -31.56 41.61 -31.97
C THR A 451 -30.08 41.78 -31.65
N SER A 452 -29.30 41.52 -32.62
CA SER A 452 -28.50 42.35 -33.51
C SER A 452 -27.35 43.18 -32.90
N ALA A 453 -26.27 43.03 -33.59
CA ALA A 453 -25.32 44.02 -34.08
C ALA A 453 -23.95 44.18 -33.42
N LYS A 454 -22.98 43.77 -34.22
CA LYS A 454 -21.79 44.51 -34.67
C LYS A 454 -20.80 45.06 -33.63
N SER A 455 -19.63 44.69 -33.72
CA SER A 455 -18.48 45.11 -34.54
C SER A 455 -17.26 45.55 -33.75
N THR A 456 -16.13 45.13 -34.23
CA THR A 456 -14.83 45.82 -34.41
C THR A 456 -13.89 45.91 -33.21
N SER A 457 -12.82 45.14 -33.27
CA SER A 457 -11.47 45.46 -33.73
C SER A 457 -10.51 46.16 -32.76
N LYS A 458 -9.33 45.65 -32.81
CA LYS A 458 -7.98 46.25 -32.64
C LYS A 458 -7.32 46.14 -31.27
N THR A 459 -6.32 45.33 -31.19
CA THR A 459 -4.84 45.53 -31.40
C THR A 459 -4.08 46.21 -30.27
N THR A 460 -2.92 45.57 -29.98
CA THR A 460 -1.66 46.15 -29.44
C THR A 460 -1.62 46.28 -27.92
N ASP A 461 -0.59 46.01 -27.15
CA ASP A 461 0.82 45.79 -27.38
C ASP A 461 1.46 45.30 -26.04
N LYS A 462 2.56 44.59 -26.14
CA LYS A 462 3.55 44.36 -25.08
C LYS A 462 4.21 45.70 -24.70
N PRO A 463 4.84 45.87 -23.53
CA PRO A 463 6.14 45.25 -23.26
C PRO A 463 6.51 44.97 -21.78
N ALA A 464 7.44 44.05 -21.60
CA ALA A 464 8.39 44.01 -20.48
C ALA A 464 9.51 45.06 -20.78
N PRO A 465 10.49 45.39 -19.96
CA PRO A 465 11.06 44.74 -18.75
C PRO A 465 11.58 45.77 -17.69
N LYS A 466 12.24 45.37 -16.61
CA LYS A 466 13.58 45.76 -16.12
C LYS A 466 13.86 45.41 -14.65
N LYS A 467 14.92 44.75 -14.51
CA LYS A 467 16.04 44.66 -13.56
C LYS A 467 16.29 45.84 -12.63
N SER A 468 16.71 45.51 -11.40
CA SER A 468 17.88 46.03 -10.60
C SER A 468 17.62 45.66 -9.15
N GLY A 469 18.54 45.27 -8.29
CA GLY A 469 19.96 45.30 -8.25
C GLY A 469 20.38 45.03 -6.81
N SER A 470 21.36 44.21 -6.69
CA SER A 470 22.41 44.07 -5.66
C SER A 470 22.23 44.64 -4.26
N ARG A 471 22.54 43.85 -3.24
CA ARG A 471 23.59 44.22 -2.28
C ARG A 471 24.11 43.03 -1.48
N LYS A 472 25.43 42.82 -1.59
CA LYS A 472 26.31 42.02 -0.75
C LYS A 472 26.33 42.58 0.67
N LYS A 473 26.49 41.74 1.69
CA LYS A 473 27.42 41.94 2.79
C LYS A 473 27.90 40.63 3.38
N LYS A 474 29.22 40.53 3.42
CA LYS A 474 30.11 39.64 4.13
C LYS A 474 30.10 39.92 5.64
N SER A 475 30.40 38.89 6.43
CA SER A 475 31.33 38.88 7.59
C SER A 475 31.19 37.51 8.24
N GLU A 476 32.18 36.68 8.20
CA GLU A 476 33.37 36.53 9.05
C GLU A 476 33.13 35.59 10.21
N ALA A 477 33.91 34.52 10.19
CA ALA A 477 34.12 33.58 11.29
C ALA A 477 35.01 34.21 12.38
N PRO A 478 35.10 33.67 13.56
CA PRO A 478 36.40 33.43 14.13
C PRO A 478 36.65 32.00 14.62
N GLN A 479 37.90 31.65 14.44
CA GLN A 479 38.62 30.51 15.01
C GLN A 479 38.90 30.73 16.52
N ALA A 480 39.11 29.60 17.17
CA ALA A 480 40.30 29.25 17.95
C ALA A 480 40.08 28.88 19.41
N THR A 481 40.61 27.73 19.70
CA THR A 481 41.57 27.31 20.74
C THR A 481 41.06 27.00 22.15
N GLY A 482 41.52 25.82 22.56
CA GLY A 482 42.07 25.60 23.90
C GLY A 482 41.55 24.34 24.60
N GLU A 483 42.27 23.26 24.44
CA GLU A 483 42.94 22.39 25.43
C GLU A 483 42.23 22.07 26.77
N SER A 484 42.19 20.75 26.99
CA SER A 484 42.75 20.00 28.15
C SER A 484 41.81 19.53 29.26
N GLN A 485 42.01 18.26 29.50
CA GLN A 485 42.08 17.46 30.74
C GLN A 485 40.83 16.73 31.19
N VAL A 486 40.85 15.40 30.98
CA VAL A 486 41.15 14.31 31.94
C VAL A 486 40.39 14.41 33.28
N SER A 487 39.50 13.45 33.50
CA SER A 487 39.51 12.53 34.64
C SER A 487 38.32 11.58 34.64
N THR A 488 38.63 10.33 34.59
CA THR A 488 38.22 9.16 35.38
C THR A 488 36.93 9.27 36.24
N LEU A 489 35.95 8.50 35.95
CA LEU A 489 35.45 7.41 36.79
C LEU A 489 34.54 6.53 35.94
#